data_f3d50c4947aff6064d6e30df875ba72f
#
_entry.id   f3d50c4947aff6064d6e30df875ba72f
#
_cell.length_a   1.000
_cell.length_b   1.000
_cell.length_c   1.000
_cell.angle_alpha   90.00
_cell.angle_beta   90.00
_cell.angle_gamma   90.00
#
_symmetry.space_group_name_H-M   'P 1'
#
loop_
_entity.id
_entity.type
_entity.pdbx_description
1 polymer ?
#
loop_
_entity_poly.entity_id
_entity_poly.type
_entity_poly.pdbx_seq_one_letter_code
_entity_poly.pdbx_strand_id
1 'polypeptide(L)'
;MEKFLVTPVRCYYELELPQAPRRRKRWPLLLAMHGYEGNKDSMMRVARRVADGRMVVISLQGPNQFFRHSGDGEPKNFPVGFGWGTTYKMEDSIKIHHRNVCALISLATRKYHADPSGVFLMAFSQACAYNYRFVFTYQHQVRGVVAVCGGVPGDWHENPHYSAARTHILHIAAARDEWYTREKNLQFRRQLARRAASLDFRFYNSTHRFPRSSIPHIRKWIERHL
;
A
#
# COMPACT_ATOMS: atom_id res chain seq x y z
N MET A 1 -19.05 30.46 4.07
CA MET A 1 -19.35 29.06 4.37
C MET A 1 -18.79 28.21 3.24
N GLU A 2 -17.81 27.32 3.53
CA GLU A 2 -17.23 26.40 2.54
C GLU A 2 -18.26 25.35 2.12
N LYS A 3 -18.35 25.07 0.82
CA LYS A 3 -19.22 24.04 0.24
C LYS A 3 -18.40 23.21 -0.76
N PHE A 4 -18.88 22.03 -1.11
CA PHE A 4 -18.24 21.18 -2.10
C PHE A 4 -19.25 20.56 -3.07
N LEU A 5 -18.76 20.24 -4.27
CA LEU A 5 -19.48 19.45 -5.27
C LEU A 5 -18.75 18.11 -5.43
N VAL A 6 -19.49 17.02 -5.47
CA VAL A 6 -18.93 15.69 -5.75
C VAL A 6 -19.00 15.43 -7.25
N THR A 7 -17.84 15.18 -7.87
CA THR A 7 -17.72 14.78 -9.28
C THR A 7 -16.96 13.47 -9.39
N PRO A 8 -17.32 12.58 -10.34
CA PRO A 8 -16.58 11.34 -10.54
C PRO A 8 -15.21 11.60 -11.16
N VAL A 9 -14.18 10.96 -10.61
CA VAL A 9 -12.80 10.98 -11.14
C VAL A 9 -12.37 9.57 -11.49
N ARG A 10 -11.67 9.40 -12.63
CA ARG A 10 -11.12 8.11 -13.03
C ARG A 10 -9.91 7.75 -12.16
N CYS A 11 -9.93 6.55 -11.56
CA CYS A 11 -8.79 5.99 -10.85
C CYS A 11 -8.12 4.92 -11.72
N TYR A 12 -6.89 5.20 -12.16
CA TYR A 12 -6.16 4.31 -13.04
C TYR A 12 -5.42 3.24 -12.24
N TYR A 13 -5.37 2.03 -12.77
CA TYR A 13 -4.57 0.94 -12.22
C TYR A 13 -3.96 0.12 -13.34
N GLU A 14 -2.90 -0.61 -13.04
CA GLU A 14 -2.31 -1.62 -13.89
C GLU A 14 -2.64 -3.00 -13.36
N LEU A 15 -2.93 -3.95 -14.24
CA LEU A 15 -3.31 -5.32 -13.92
C LEU A 15 -2.29 -6.29 -14.50
N GLU A 16 -1.92 -7.29 -13.72
CA GLU A 16 -1.24 -8.48 -14.20
C GLU A 16 -1.96 -9.74 -13.69
N LEU A 17 -2.24 -10.65 -14.62
CA LEU A 17 -2.84 -11.92 -14.29
C LEU A 17 -1.76 -12.97 -14.05
N PRO A 18 -2.03 -13.98 -13.17
CA PRO A 18 -1.07 -15.03 -12.89
C PRO A 18 -0.79 -15.88 -14.14
N GLN A 19 0.48 -16.26 -14.27
CA GLN A 19 0.99 -17.07 -15.39
C GLN A 19 1.26 -18.53 -14.99
N ALA A 20 1.34 -18.80 -13.69
CA ALA A 20 1.61 -20.15 -13.17
C ALA A 20 0.42 -21.10 -13.43
N PRO A 21 0.66 -22.42 -13.58
CA PRO A 21 -0.42 -23.40 -13.66
C PRO A 21 -1.38 -23.29 -12.47
N ARG A 22 -2.68 -23.33 -12.74
CA ARG A 22 -3.70 -23.16 -11.72
C ARG A 22 -3.75 -24.39 -10.80
N ARG A 23 -3.24 -24.24 -9.58
CA ARG A 23 -3.35 -25.27 -8.52
C ARG A 23 -4.53 -25.05 -7.57
N ARG A 24 -5.15 -23.85 -7.58
CA ARG A 24 -6.25 -23.45 -6.71
C ARG A 24 -7.43 -22.96 -7.56
N LYS A 25 -8.66 -23.02 -7.02
CA LYS A 25 -9.84 -22.48 -7.70
C LYS A 25 -9.76 -20.95 -7.90
N ARG A 26 -9.11 -20.25 -6.98
CA ARG A 26 -8.95 -18.81 -6.99
C ARG A 26 -7.48 -18.43 -6.72
N TRP A 27 -7.09 -17.23 -7.15
CA TRP A 27 -5.72 -16.71 -7.01
C TRP A 27 -5.64 -15.73 -5.85
N PRO A 28 -4.54 -15.70 -5.06
CA PRO A 28 -4.29 -14.61 -4.14
C PRO A 28 -4.26 -13.27 -4.88
N LEU A 29 -4.65 -12.20 -4.20
CA LEU A 29 -4.64 -10.84 -4.73
C LEU A 29 -3.55 -10.01 -4.05
N LEU A 30 -2.72 -9.33 -4.83
CA LEU A 30 -1.78 -8.33 -4.37
C LEU A 30 -2.18 -6.95 -4.90
N LEU A 31 -2.69 -6.08 -4.02
CA LEU A 31 -2.90 -4.66 -4.32
C LEU A 31 -1.64 -3.88 -3.94
N ALA A 32 -0.98 -3.27 -4.92
CA ALA A 32 0.28 -2.56 -4.73
C ALA A 32 0.10 -1.05 -4.90
N MET A 33 0.74 -0.26 -4.03
CA MET A 33 0.59 1.19 -3.93
C MET A 33 1.95 1.86 -3.80
N HIS A 34 2.22 2.80 -4.70
CA HIS A 34 3.48 3.55 -4.76
C HIS A 34 3.62 4.59 -3.64
N GLY A 35 4.82 5.09 -3.41
CA GLY A 35 5.09 6.23 -2.52
C GLY A 35 4.75 7.58 -3.17
N TYR A 36 4.89 8.67 -2.39
CA TYR A 36 4.78 10.04 -2.88
C TYR A 36 5.71 10.24 -4.08
N GLU A 37 5.26 10.99 -5.08
CA GLU A 37 5.91 11.22 -6.39
C GLU A 37 6.06 9.98 -7.29
N GLY A 38 5.68 8.80 -6.80
CA GLY A 38 5.71 7.57 -7.59
C GLY A 38 4.53 7.44 -8.55
N ASN A 39 4.44 6.27 -9.18
CA ASN A 39 3.35 5.91 -10.07
C ASN A 39 3.08 4.41 -10.05
N LYS A 40 1.94 4.01 -10.61
CA LYS A 40 1.52 2.60 -10.71
C LYS A 40 2.55 1.73 -11.45
N ASP A 41 3.19 2.25 -12.51
CA ASP A 41 4.09 1.47 -13.36
C ASP A 41 5.37 1.10 -12.60
N SER A 42 5.92 2.05 -11.84
CA SER A 42 7.09 1.80 -10.99
C SER A 42 6.80 0.78 -9.89
N MET A 43 5.61 0.85 -9.29
CA MET A 43 5.20 -0.09 -8.25
C MET A 43 4.84 -1.47 -8.83
N MET A 44 4.25 -1.53 -10.02
CA MET A 44 3.98 -2.78 -10.72
C MET A 44 5.27 -3.58 -10.97
N ARG A 45 6.37 -2.92 -11.37
CA ARG A 45 7.67 -3.61 -11.55
C ARG A 45 8.17 -4.32 -10.29
N VAL A 46 7.87 -3.78 -9.11
CA VAL A 46 8.21 -4.42 -7.83
C VAL A 46 7.20 -5.53 -7.51
N ALA A 47 5.92 -5.25 -7.66
CA ALA A 47 4.83 -6.17 -7.35
C ALA A 47 4.90 -7.47 -8.17
N ARG A 48 5.24 -7.38 -9.46
CA ARG A 48 5.52 -8.54 -10.34
C ARG A 48 6.57 -9.48 -9.76
N ARG A 49 7.67 -8.91 -9.28
CA ARG A 49 8.75 -9.70 -8.68
C ARG A 49 8.31 -10.37 -7.38
N VAL A 50 7.47 -9.72 -6.60
CA VAL A 50 6.90 -10.31 -5.38
C VAL A 50 5.93 -11.42 -5.71
N ALA A 51 5.00 -11.19 -6.63
CA ALA A 51 3.95 -12.14 -7.01
C ALA A 51 4.47 -13.38 -7.76
N ASP A 52 5.57 -13.23 -8.51
CA ASP A 52 6.23 -14.32 -9.25
C ASP A 52 5.28 -15.14 -10.14
N GLY A 53 4.36 -14.45 -10.82
CA GLY A 53 3.36 -15.08 -11.67
C GLY A 53 2.29 -15.92 -10.95
N ARG A 54 2.19 -15.83 -9.62
CA ARG A 54 1.31 -16.71 -8.80
C ARG A 54 0.14 -15.97 -8.15
N MET A 55 -0.03 -14.69 -8.43
CA MET A 55 -1.07 -13.83 -7.86
C MET A 55 -1.72 -12.98 -8.93
N VAL A 56 -2.96 -12.60 -8.73
CA VAL A 56 -3.51 -11.42 -9.41
C VAL A 56 -2.84 -10.19 -8.80
N VAL A 57 -2.23 -9.35 -9.62
CA VAL A 57 -1.56 -8.13 -9.18
C VAL A 57 -2.29 -6.92 -9.73
N ILE A 58 -2.63 -5.99 -8.87
CA ILE A 58 -3.16 -4.68 -9.25
C ILE A 58 -2.28 -3.61 -8.63
N SER A 59 -1.72 -2.74 -9.46
CA SER A 59 -0.97 -1.57 -9.03
C SER A 59 -1.82 -0.32 -9.23
N LEU A 60 -2.26 0.29 -8.13
CA LEU A 60 -3.15 1.44 -8.15
C LEU A 60 -2.36 2.74 -8.27
N GLN A 61 -2.86 3.67 -9.11
CA GLN A 61 -2.36 5.03 -9.21
C GLN A 61 -2.93 5.90 -8.09
N GLY A 62 -2.08 6.63 -7.40
CA GLY A 62 -2.51 7.67 -6.46
C GLY A 62 -3.36 8.74 -7.18
N PRO A 63 -4.47 9.21 -6.59
CA PRO A 63 -5.44 10.05 -7.28
C PRO A 63 -4.96 11.50 -7.49
N ASN A 64 -4.02 11.97 -6.70
CA ASN A 64 -3.55 13.35 -6.75
C ASN A 64 -2.31 13.45 -7.62
N GLN A 65 -2.44 14.10 -8.76
CA GLN A 65 -1.32 14.36 -9.69
C GLN A 65 -0.77 15.78 -9.48
N PHE A 66 0.52 15.91 -9.67
CA PHE A 66 1.21 17.20 -9.58
C PHE A 66 2.50 17.17 -10.42
N PHE A 67 2.97 18.34 -10.80
CA PHE A 67 4.26 18.46 -11.43
C PHE A 67 5.37 18.33 -10.39
N ARG A 68 6.30 17.41 -10.63
CA ARG A 68 7.52 17.30 -9.81
C ARG A 68 8.44 18.44 -10.19
N HIS A 69 8.77 19.28 -9.21
CA HIS A 69 9.73 20.35 -9.44
C HIS A 69 11.12 19.75 -9.72
N SER A 70 11.68 20.05 -10.87
CA SER A 70 12.98 19.53 -11.34
C SER A 70 13.90 20.64 -11.84
N GLY A 71 14.20 21.62 -10.98
CA GLY A 71 15.10 22.72 -11.31
C GLY A 71 14.47 23.80 -12.21
N ASP A 72 15.30 24.57 -12.89
CA ASP A 72 14.90 25.66 -13.78
C ASP A 72 14.35 25.08 -15.10
N GLY A 73 13.09 25.36 -15.39
CA GLY A 73 12.44 24.91 -16.60
C GLY A 73 10.97 25.31 -16.66
N GLU A 74 10.35 25.15 -17.83
CA GLU A 74 8.92 25.42 -17.97
C GLU A 74 8.09 24.30 -17.32
N PRO A 75 7.07 24.62 -16.51
CA PRO A 75 6.25 23.63 -15.82
C PRO A 75 5.65 22.53 -16.70
N LYS A 76 5.32 22.84 -17.97
CA LYS A 76 4.78 21.87 -18.93
C LYS A 76 5.72 20.70 -19.22
N ASN A 77 7.03 20.88 -18.97
CA ASN A 77 8.06 19.87 -19.19
C ASN A 77 8.42 19.09 -17.91
N PHE A 78 7.84 19.45 -16.76
CA PHE A 78 8.13 18.76 -15.51
C PHE A 78 7.50 17.36 -15.51
N PRO A 79 8.21 16.35 -15.01
CA PRO A 79 7.65 15.03 -14.83
C PRO A 79 6.42 15.07 -13.90
N VAL A 80 5.41 14.27 -14.21
CA VAL A 80 4.24 14.14 -13.34
C VAL A 80 4.51 13.14 -12.23
N GLY A 81 4.27 13.55 -11.01
CA GLY A 81 4.24 12.71 -9.81
C GLY A 81 2.82 12.51 -9.33
N PHE A 82 2.63 11.48 -8.50
CA PHE A 82 1.33 11.15 -7.93
C PHE A 82 1.45 10.93 -6.43
N GLY A 83 0.37 11.23 -5.71
CA GLY A 83 0.29 11.06 -4.26
C GLY A 83 -1.09 10.61 -3.81
N TRP A 84 -1.17 10.20 -2.55
CA TRP A 84 -2.41 9.66 -1.95
C TRP A 84 -3.22 10.74 -1.27
N GLY A 85 -2.60 11.84 -0.88
CA GLY A 85 -3.22 12.99 -0.25
C GLY A 85 -2.20 13.89 0.42
N THR A 86 -2.70 14.97 0.98
CA THR A 86 -1.95 15.94 1.79
C THR A 86 -2.63 16.12 3.14
N THR A 87 -2.19 17.08 3.95
CA THR A 87 -2.88 17.47 5.18
C THR A 87 -4.19 18.20 4.92
N TYR A 88 -4.36 18.79 3.72
CA TYR A 88 -5.60 19.45 3.33
C TYR A 88 -6.67 18.44 2.97
N LYS A 89 -7.82 18.49 3.66
CA LYS A 89 -8.95 17.56 3.47
C LYS A 89 -8.51 16.09 3.45
N MET A 90 -7.64 15.71 4.38
CA MET A 90 -7.08 14.36 4.46
C MET A 90 -8.16 13.27 4.52
N GLU A 91 -9.28 13.53 5.19
CA GLU A 91 -10.40 12.60 5.30
C GLU A 91 -10.99 12.21 3.94
N ASP A 92 -11.07 13.14 2.99
CA ASP A 92 -11.55 12.83 1.65
C ASP A 92 -10.58 11.95 0.89
N SER A 93 -9.29 12.20 1.03
CA SER A 93 -8.23 11.34 0.48
C SER A 93 -8.28 9.92 1.08
N ILE A 94 -8.53 9.80 2.39
CA ILE A 94 -8.71 8.51 3.07
C ILE A 94 -9.94 7.78 2.52
N LYS A 95 -11.08 8.47 2.38
CA LYS A 95 -12.31 7.90 1.82
C LYS A 95 -12.12 7.40 0.38
N ILE A 96 -11.42 8.18 -0.46
CA ILE A 96 -11.09 7.79 -1.84
C ILE A 96 -10.24 6.53 -1.83
N HIS A 97 -9.17 6.49 -1.03
CA HIS A 97 -8.32 5.30 -0.90
C HIS A 97 -9.13 4.07 -0.48
N HIS A 98 -9.93 4.18 0.56
CA HIS A 98 -10.72 3.05 1.09
C HIS A 98 -11.74 2.55 0.06
N ARG A 99 -12.46 3.45 -0.63
CA ARG A 99 -13.39 3.07 -1.70
C ARG A 99 -12.68 2.36 -2.84
N ASN A 100 -11.51 2.84 -3.25
CA ASN A 100 -10.72 2.22 -4.31
C ASN A 100 -10.25 0.82 -3.92
N VAL A 101 -9.77 0.61 -2.69
CA VAL A 101 -9.38 -0.71 -2.20
C VAL A 101 -10.57 -1.67 -2.22
N CYS A 102 -11.72 -1.29 -1.66
CA CYS A 102 -12.93 -2.11 -1.69
C CYS A 102 -13.39 -2.44 -3.11
N ALA A 103 -13.42 -1.44 -3.99
CA ALA A 103 -13.83 -1.60 -5.39
C ALA A 103 -12.91 -2.55 -6.15
N LEU A 104 -11.59 -2.44 -5.95
CA LEU A 104 -10.60 -3.30 -6.62
C LEU A 104 -10.63 -4.73 -6.08
N ILE A 105 -10.81 -4.96 -4.79
CA ILE A 105 -11.03 -6.31 -4.22
C ILE A 105 -12.27 -6.93 -4.85
N SER A 106 -13.39 -6.21 -4.88
CA SER A 106 -14.63 -6.68 -5.48
C SER A 106 -14.48 -6.98 -6.98
N LEU A 107 -13.84 -6.08 -7.74
CA LEU A 107 -13.56 -6.26 -9.16
C LEU A 107 -12.69 -7.50 -9.41
N ALA A 108 -11.58 -7.65 -8.66
CA ALA A 108 -10.66 -8.76 -8.81
C ALA A 108 -11.32 -10.10 -8.48
N THR A 109 -12.14 -10.13 -7.44
CA THR A 109 -12.90 -11.34 -7.05
C THR A 109 -13.90 -11.77 -8.11
N ARG A 110 -14.64 -10.81 -8.69
CA ARG A 110 -15.68 -11.12 -9.69
C ARG A 110 -15.11 -11.39 -11.08
N LYS A 111 -14.12 -10.60 -11.51
CA LYS A 111 -13.66 -10.62 -12.91
C LYS A 111 -12.37 -11.41 -13.12
N TYR A 112 -11.48 -11.46 -12.13
CA TYR A 112 -10.14 -12.05 -12.28
C TYR A 112 -9.93 -13.28 -11.40
N HIS A 113 -11.01 -13.86 -10.86
CA HIS A 113 -10.97 -15.05 -10.01
C HIS A 113 -10.02 -14.92 -8.80
N ALA A 114 -9.90 -13.70 -8.26
CA ALA A 114 -9.14 -13.50 -7.04
C ALA A 114 -9.85 -14.13 -5.83
N ASP A 115 -9.06 -14.61 -4.87
CA ASP A 115 -9.55 -15.17 -3.61
C ASP A 115 -9.82 -14.02 -2.62
N PRO A 116 -11.07 -13.79 -2.21
CA PRO A 116 -11.37 -12.73 -1.23
C PRO A 116 -10.75 -12.97 0.14
N SER A 117 -10.37 -14.21 0.47
CA SER A 117 -9.68 -14.55 1.74
C SER A 117 -8.15 -14.44 1.63
N GLY A 118 -7.61 -14.32 0.43
CA GLY A 118 -6.17 -14.22 0.13
C GLY A 118 -5.76 -12.83 -0.37
N VAL A 119 -6.30 -11.75 0.20
CA VAL A 119 -6.00 -10.37 -0.20
C VAL A 119 -4.81 -9.82 0.59
N PHE A 120 -3.80 -9.33 -0.12
CA PHE A 120 -2.64 -8.64 0.44
C PHE A 120 -2.55 -7.21 -0.08
N LEU A 121 -2.28 -6.26 0.81
CA LEU A 121 -1.94 -4.88 0.43
C LEU A 121 -0.43 -4.70 0.56
N MET A 122 0.22 -4.18 -0.47
CA MET A 122 1.63 -3.82 -0.44
C MET A 122 1.79 -2.33 -0.71
N ALA A 123 2.54 -1.63 0.13
CA ALA A 123 2.73 -0.20 0.00
C ALA A 123 4.18 0.21 0.23
N PHE A 124 4.56 1.30 -0.41
CA PHE A 124 5.82 2.01 -0.17
C PHE A 124 5.53 3.41 0.39
N SER A 125 6.28 3.81 1.43
CA SER A 125 6.32 5.17 1.97
C SER A 125 4.92 5.72 2.33
N GLN A 126 4.45 6.79 1.71
CA GLN A 126 3.18 7.47 1.99
C GLN A 126 1.97 6.51 2.04
N ALA A 127 1.89 5.58 1.11
CA ALA A 127 0.76 4.66 1.01
C ALA A 127 0.65 3.68 2.20
N CYS A 128 1.73 3.46 2.97
CA CYS A 128 1.69 2.58 4.14
C CYS A 128 0.68 3.04 5.19
N ALA A 129 0.66 4.34 5.50
CA ALA A 129 -0.28 4.90 6.46
C ALA A 129 -1.74 4.76 6.00
N TYR A 130 -2.01 4.88 4.69
CA TYR A 130 -3.35 4.67 4.13
C TYR A 130 -3.79 3.21 4.23
N ASN A 131 -2.90 2.25 3.96
CA ASN A 131 -3.20 0.83 4.13
C ASN A 131 -3.43 0.48 5.59
N TYR A 132 -2.68 1.04 6.53
CA TYR A 132 -2.91 0.85 7.96
C TYR A 132 -4.25 1.43 8.39
N ARG A 133 -4.61 2.64 7.93
CA ARG A 133 -5.95 3.20 8.15
C ARG A 133 -7.04 2.24 7.70
N PHE A 134 -6.89 1.68 6.51
CA PHE A 134 -7.86 0.74 5.95
C PHE A 134 -8.02 -0.51 6.83
N VAL A 135 -6.94 -1.22 7.13
CA VAL A 135 -7.05 -2.52 7.82
C VAL A 135 -7.44 -2.41 9.28
N PHE A 136 -7.11 -1.32 9.95
CA PHE A 136 -7.53 -1.09 11.33
C PHE A 136 -8.95 -0.51 11.45
N THR A 137 -9.52 -0.04 10.35
CA THR A 137 -10.93 0.36 10.26
C THR A 137 -11.81 -0.80 9.75
N TYR A 138 -11.35 -1.57 8.73
CA TYR A 138 -12.09 -2.67 8.09
C TYR A 138 -11.44 -4.02 8.38
N GLN A 139 -11.61 -4.53 9.60
CA GLN A 139 -10.81 -5.58 10.25
C GLN A 139 -10.75 -6.96 9.56
N HIS A 140 -11.63 -7.25 8.61
CA HIS A 140 -11.79 -8.61 8.07
C HIS A 140 -11.59 -8.75 6.56
N GLN A 141 -11.19 -7.67 5.88
CA GLN A 141 -11.11 -7.67 4.41
C GLN A 141 -9.73 -8.01 3.84
N VAL A 142 -8.69 -8.00 4.66
CA VAL A 142 -7.30 -8.12 4.21
C VAL A 142 -6.55 -9.16 5.03
N ARG A 143 -5.97 -10.13 4.35
CA ARG A 143 -5.16 -11.19 4.96
C ARG A 143 -3.85 -10.67 5.52
N GLY A 144 -3.18 -9.81 4.74
CA GLY A 144 -1.90 -9.26 5.14
C GLY A 144 -1.55 -7.91 4.54
N VAL A 145 -0.72 -7.16 5.25
CA VAL A 145 -0.12 -5.90 4.79
C VAL A 145 1.38 -6.04 4.74
N VAL A 146 1.97 -5.69 3.59
CA VAL A 146 3.41 -5.48 3.41
C VAL A 146 3.65 -3.98 3.32
N ALA A 147 4.18 -3.38 4.37
CA ALA A 147 4.51 -1.96 4.42
C ALA A 147 6.03 -1.77 4.35
N VAL A 148 6.49 -0.95 3.42
CA VAL A 148 7.92 -0.75 3.15
C VAL A 148 8.27 0.72 3.27
N CYS A 149 9.21 1.05 4.15
CA CYS A 149 9.72 2.40 4.39
C CYS A 149 8.58 3.42 4.60
N GLY A 150 7.60 3.11 5.45
CA GLY A 150 6.47 3.97 5.74
C GLY A 150 6.10 3.98 7.21
N GLY A 151 5.19 4.87 7.60
CA GLY A 151 4.77 5.03 8.98
C GLY A 151 3.34 4.56 9.25
N VAL A 152 2.98 4.51 10.51
CA VAL A 152 1.59 4.42 10.95
C VAL A 152 0.88 5.76 10.77
N PRO A 153 -0.46 5.79 10.74
CA PRO A 153 -1.22 7.04 10.73
C PRO A 153 -0.82 8.02 11.84
N GLY A 154 -0.79 9.32 11.53
CA GLY A 154 -0.48 10.35 12.54
C GLY A 154 -1.50 10.43 13.67
N ASP A 155 -2.77 10.12 13.38
CA ASP A 155 -3.89 10.05 14.31
C ASP A 155 -4.07 8.65 14.95
N TRP A 156 -2.96 7.89 15.10
CA TRP A 156 -2.99 6.50 15.58
C TRP A 156 -3.65 6.32 16.94
N HIS A 157 -3.52 7.28 17.83
CA HIS A 157 -4.04 7.23 19.20
C HIS A 157 -5.39 7.91 19.33
N GLU A 158 -5.65 8.93 18.50
CA GLU A 158 -6.83 9.78 18.60
C GLU A 158 -8.04 9.23 17.82
N ASN A 159 -7.79 8.41 16.80
CA ASN A 159 -8.88 7.93 15.95
C ASN A 159 -9.60 6.73 16.58
N PRO A 160 -10.87 6.90 16.97
CA PRO A 160 -11.64 5.85 17.67
C PRO A 160 -12.00 4.65 16.77
N HIS A 161 -11.86 4.79 15.45
CA HIS A 161 -12.21 3.72 14.51
C HIS A 161 -11.11 2.66 14.37
N TYR A 162 -9.89 2.93 14.88
CA TYR A 162 -8.81 1.95 14.79
C TYR A 162 -8.90 0.94 15.92
N SER A 163 -9.12 -0.31 15.55
CA SER A 163 -9.19 -1.44 16.50
C SER A 163 -8.26 -2.57 16.07
N ALA A 164 -8.11 -3.58 16.92
CA ALA A 164 -7.32 -4.76 16.62
C ALA A 164 -7.87 -5.47 15.37
N ALA A 165 -6.99 -5.84 14.45
CA ALA A 165 -7.35 -6.47 13.19
C ALA A 165 -6.83 -7.92 13.12
N ARG A 166 -7.53 -8.78 12.37
CA ARG A 166 -7.06 -10.13 12.03
C ARG A 166 -6.04 -10.15 10.90
N THR A 167 -5.50 -8.98 10.54
CA THR A 167 -4.54 -8.80 9.47
C THR A 167 -3.12 -9.05 9.97
N HIS A 168 -2.36 -9.87 9.25
CA HIS A 168 -0.93 -10.07 9.48
C HIS A 168 -0.15 -8.90 8.88
N ILE A 169 0.93 -8.47 9.53
CA ILE A 169 1.75 -7.34 9.08
C ILE A 169 3.20 -7.76 8.90
N LEU A 170 3.75 -7.48 7.72
CA LEU A 170 5.17 -7.40 7.46
C LEU A 170 5.53 -5.93 7.29
N HIS A 171 6.30 -5.39 8.24
CA HIS A 171 6.82 -4.02 8.15
C HIS A 171 8.32 -4.04 7.89
N ILE A 172 8.74 -3.47 6.79
CA ILE A 172 10.13 -3.35 6.36
C ILE A 172 10.58 -1.91 6.49
N ALA A 173 11.52 -1.67 7.38
CA ALA A 173 12.15 -0.38 7.61
C ALA A 173 13.52 -0.31 6.95
N ALA A 174 13.92 0.86 6.46
CA ALA A 174 15.29 1.12 6.03
C ALA A 174 16.13 1.62 7.21
N ALA A 175 17.32 1.06 7.39
CA ALA A 175 18.17 1.39 8.54
C ALA A 175 18.78 2.81 8.47
N ARG A 176 18.84 3.39 7.25
CA ARG A 176 19.35 4.73 6.97
C ARG A 176 18.29 5.60 6.31
N ASP A 177 17.04 5.47 6.78
CA ASP A 177 15.92 6.25 6.29
C ASP A 177 15.94 7.66 6.92
N GLU A 178 15.98 8.68 6.10
CA GLU A 178 16.00 10.07 6.52
C GLU A 178 14.62 10.60 6.95
N TRP A 179 13.54 9.98 6.50
CA TRP A 179 12.15 10.35 6.81
C TRP A 179 11.59 9.59 8.00
N TYR A 180 11.85 8.29 8.03
CA TYR A 180 11.41 7.37 9.07
C TYR A 180 12.63 6.85 9.85
N THR A 181 13.11 7.68 10.78
CA THR A 181 14.30 7.36 11.58
C THR A 181 14.13 6.03 12.34
N ARG A 182 15.24 5.49 12.86
CA ARG A 182 15.23 4.27 13.65
C ARG A 182 14.29 4.37 14.85
N GLU A 183 14.28 5.51 15.53
CA GLU A 183 13.45 5.78 16.72
C GLU A 183 11.95 5.74 16.34
N LYS A 184 11.56 6.45 15.28
CA LYS A 184 10.19 6.39 14.75
C LYS A 184 9.79 4.96 14.39
N ASN A 185 10.65 4.21 13.72
CA ASN A 185 10.39 2.83 13.35
C ASN A 185 10.22 1.91 14.55
N LEU A 186 10.99 2.09 15.62
CA LEU A 186 10.80 1.34 16.88
C LEU A 186 9.49 1.70 17.58
N GLN A 187 9.04 2.95 17.46
CA GLN A 187 7.70 3.35 17.93
C GLN A 187 6.60 2.67 17.10
N PHE A 188 6.70 2.67 15.77
CA PHE A 188 5.74 1.99 14.90
C PHE A 188 5.66 0.49 15.20
N ARG A 189 6.80 -0.16 15.43
CA ARG A 189 6.83 -1.57 15.84
C ARG A 189 5.98 -1.82 17.08
N ARG A 190 6.11 -0.98 18.12
CA ARG A 190 5.31 -1.12 19.36
C ARG A 190 3.84 -0.88 19.12
N GLN A 191 3.48 0.11 18.31
CA GLN A 191 2.10 0.44 17.97
C GLN A 191 1.43 -0.68 17.17
N LEU A 192 2.09 -1.19 16.12
CA LEU A 192 1.58 -2.25 15.27
C LEU A 192 1.41 -3.58 16.03
N ALA A 193 2.37 -3.92 16.89
CA ALA A 193 2.31 -5.15 17.68
C ALA A 193 1.08 -5.25 18.61
N ARG A 194 0.47 -4.12 18.98
CA ARG A 194 -0.71 -4.08 19.85
C ARG A 194 -2.02 -4.33 19.10
N ARG A 195 -2.05 -4.19 17.76
CA ARG A 195 -3.30 -4.22 16.96
C ARG A 195 -3.29 -5.24 15.83
N ALA A 196 -2.12 -5.71 15.38
CA ALA A 196 -2.01 -6.70 14.32
C ALA A 196 -2.22 -8.13 14.85
N ALA A 197 -2.74 -9.03 14.01
CA ALA A 197 -2.80 -10.46 14.34
C ALA A 197 -1.41 -11.07 14.54
N SER A 198 -0.46 -10.63 13.73
CA SER A 198 0.98 -10.91 13.90
C SER A 198 1.80 -9.80 13.24
N LEU A 199 3.01 -9.59 13.72
CA LEU A 199 3.94 -8.60 13.19
C LEU A 199 5.31 -9.22 12.94
N ASP A 200 5.74 -9.25 11.68
CA ASP A 200 7.15 -9.42 11.28
C ASP A 200 7.72 -8.03 10.98
N PHE A 201 8.70 -7.60 11.76
CA PHE A 201 9.31 -6.27 11.63
C PHE A 201 10.80 -6.41 11.32
N ARG A 202 11.23 -5.86 10.18
CA ARG A 202 12.61 -6.02 9.69
C ARG A 202 13.26 -4.69 9.32
N PHE A 203 14.53 -4.55 9.70
CA PHE A 203 15.40 -3.49 9.18
C PHE A 203 16.27 -4.03 8.04
N TYR A 204 16.29 -3.28 6.93
CA TYR A 204 17.20 -3.53 5.81
C TYR A 204 18.24 -2.41 5.71
N ASN A 205 19.47 -2.76 5.33
CA ASN A 205 20.53 -1.78 5.10
C ASN A 205 20.26 -1.01 3.79
N SER A 206 19.40 -0.01 3.87
CA SER A 206 18.94 0.83 2.77
C SER A 206 18.67 2.25 3.27
N THR A 207 18.61 3.20 2.37
CA THR A 207 18.00 4.54 2.55
C THR A 207 16.51 4.47 2.26
N HIS A 208 15.81 5.62 2.16
CA HIS A 208 14.37 5.67 1.83
C HIS A 208 14.08 5.15 0.41
N ARG A 209 14.32 3.86 0.17
CA ARG A 209 14.09 3.14 -1.08
C ARG A 209 13.52 1.76 -0.81
N PHE A 210 12.78 1.22 -1.77
CA PHE A 210 12.31 -0.16 -1.66
C PHE A 210 13.52 -1.11 -1.71
N PRO A 211 13.84 -1.85 -0.62
CA PRO A 211 15.01 -2.71 -0.59
C PRO A 211 14.77 -3.94 -1.47
N ARG A 212 15.39 -4.02 -2.66
CA ARG A 212 15.20 -5.15 -3.58
C ARG A 212 15.54 -6.50 -2.97
N SER A 213 16.50 -6.55 -2.04
CA SER A 213 16.85 -7.74 -1.27
C SER A 213 15.74 -8.23 -0.34
N SER A 214 14.70 -7.44 -0.07
CA SER A 214 13.54 -7.85 0.71
C SER A 214 12.54 -8.70 -0.07
N ILE A 215 12.59 -8.70 -1.41
CA ILE A 215 11.60 -9.38 -2.27
C ILE A 215 11.46 -10.87 -1.96
N PRO A 216 12.54 -11.67 -1.83
CA PRO A 216 12.41 -13.09 -1.47
C PRO A 216 11.76 -13.28 -0.09
N HIS A 217 12.06 -12.41 0.88
CA HIS A 217 11.44 -12.44 2.20
C HIS A 217 9.94 -12.12 2.12
N ILE A 218 9.54 -11.08 1.38
CA ILE A 218 8.14 -10.71 1.18
C ILE A 218 7.37 -11.88 0.56
N ARG A 219 7.92 -12.50 -0.50
CA ARG A 219 7.30 -13.66 -1.16
C ARG A 219 7.07 -14.81 -0.17
N LYS A 220 8.12 -15.23 0.55
CA LYS A 220 8.05 -16.30 1.54
C LYS A 220 7.07 -15.96 2.69
N TRP A 221 6.99 -14.69 3.07
CA TRP A 221 6.05 -14.24 4.09
C TRP A 221 4.60 -14.33 3.59
N ILE A 222 4.31 -13.88 2.36
CA ILE A 222 2.99 -14.03 1.74
C ILE A 222 2.59 -15.53 1.66
N GLU A 223 3.49 -16.39 1.17
CA GLU A 223 3.25 -17.84 1.04
C GLU A 223 2.88 -18.50 2.37
N ARG A 224 3.47 -18.07 3.48
CA ARG A 224 3.14 -18.58 4.83
C ARG A 224 1.78 -18.15 5.34
N HIS A 225 1.22 -17.08 4.78
CA HIS A 225 -0.06 -16.53 5.21
C HIS A 225 -1.20 -16.82 4.20
N LEU A 226 -0.95 -17.63 3.18
CA LEU A 226 -1.97 -18.15 2.26
C LEU A 226 -2.59 -19.45 2.80
#